data_7f3513c75cfd43495b96f6e594e5a18a
#
_entry.id   7f3513c75cfd43495b96f6e594e5a18a
#
_cell.length_a   1.000
_cell.length_b   1.000
_cell.length_c   1.000
_cell.angle_alpha   90.00
_cell.angle_beta   90.00
_cell.angle_gamma   90.00
#
_symmetry.space_group_name_H-M   'P 1'
#
loop_
_entity.id
_entity.type
_entity.pdbx_description
1 polymer ?
#
loop_
_entity_poly.entity_id
_entity_poly.type
_entity_poly.pdbx_seq_one_letter_code
_entity_poly.pdbx_strand_id
1 'polypeptide(L)'
;ISVAWSLDLSLPKTAYQGDLIVGRTEPSAEVRIKGKRLIVGPQGYFVLPVPRDQKTDFQVSVKSEAETLSRIIRILAYTWRTQKIKGLPQKYVTPPSEQQKRVVSDNRKVQNVRDDHPYPVPFFVRKGFIKPANGTVSSPFGLNRVLNGKPRSFHSGIDIAAPLGHPVHCPADGIVRLVDSDMFLMGKTLMIDHGLGVTSIFIHLDAITANTGDLVRQGELIARVGKTGRATGPHLHWGVSAGQIPLDPLRLIKRQFP
;
A
#
# COMPACT_ATOMS: atom_id res chain seq x y z
N ILE A 1 8.83 -1.81 -45.31
CA ILE A 1 8.57 -3.06 -44.56
C ILE A 1 8.22 -2.62 -43.16
N SER A 2 6.93 -2.54 -42.82
CA SER A 2 6.48 -2.26 -41.46
C SER A 2 6.70 -3.52 -40.62
N VAL A 3 7.62 -3.45 -39.65
CA VAL A 3 7.78 -4.50 -38.66
C VAL A 3 6.52 -4.44 -37.81
N ALA A 4 5.63 -5.41 -37.98
CA ALA A 4 4.49 -5.57 -37.09
C ALA A 4 5.03 -5.97 -35.71
N TRP A 5 5.08 -5.04 -34.79
CA TRP A 5 5.37 -5.31 -33.39
C TRP A 5 4.16 -6.07 -32.82
N SER A 6 4.35 -7.30 -32.42
CA SER A 6 3.32 -7.99 -31.62
C SER A 6 3.24 -7.30 -30.27
N LEU A 7 2.02 -7.06 -29.80
CA LEU A 7 1.77 -6.44 -28.49
C LEU A 7 2.39 -7.29 -27.38
N ASP A 8 3.48 -6.80 -26.79
CA ASP A 8 4.13 -7.48 -25.67
C ASP A 8 3.34 -7.20 -24.39
N LEU A 9 2.83 -8.26 -23.77
CA LEU A 9 2.05 -8.18 -22.54
C LEU A 9 2.60 -9.14 -21.49
N SER A 10 3.29 -8.59 -20.50
CA SER A 10 3.73 -9.33 -19.32
C SER A 10 2.74 -9.20 -18.19
N LEU A 11 2.12 -10.32 -17.79
CA LEU A 11 1.19 -10.44 -16.66
C LEU A 11 1.33 -11.80 -15.98
N PRO A 12 1.18 -11.90 -14.65
CA PRO A 12 1.12 -13.20 -13.96
C PRO A 12 -0.17 -13.94 -14.33
N LYS A 13 -0.13 -15.26 -14.32
CA LYS A 13 -1.31 -16.12 -14.53
C LYS A 13 -2.23 -16.18 -13.29
N THR A 14 -1.67 -15.96 -12.11
CA THR A 14 -2.38 -16.03 -10.82
C THR A 14 -1.95 -14.91 -9.90
N ALA A 15 -2.83 -14.50 -8.98
CA ALA A 15 -2.53 -13.58 -7.91
C ALA A 15 -3.37 -13.93 -6.67
N TYR A 16 -2.92 -13.56 -5.49
CA TYR A 16 -3.68 -13.73 -4.27
C TYR A 16 -4.44 -12.45 -3.90
N GLN A 17 -5.48 -12.59 -3.10
CA GLN A 17 -6.11 -11.48 -2.41
C GLN A 17 -5.06 -10.69 -1.62
N GLY A 18 -5.04 -9.36 -1.76
CA GLY A 18 -4.03 -8.48 -1.18
C GLY A 18 -2.77 -8.27 -2.02
N ASP A 19 -2.63 -8.92 -3.18
CA ASP A 19 -1.47 -8.73 -4.07
C ASP A 19 -1.51 -7.40 -4.82
N LEU A 20 -0.33 -6.92 -5.21
CA LEU A 20 -0.13 -5.96 -6.29
C LEU A 20 0.29 -6.71 -7.56
N ILE A 21 -0.55 -6.69 -8.58
CA ILE A 21 -0.14 -7.14 -9.91
C ILE A 21 0.54 -5.96 -10.60
N VAL A 22 1.76 -6.18 -11.07
CA VAL A 22 2.47 -5.25 -11.95
C VAL A 22 2.49 -5.90 -13.32
N GLY A 23 1.95 -5.20 -14.30
CA GLY A 23 2.00 -5.59 -15.71
C GLY A 23 2.90 -4.65 -16.49
N ARG A 24 3.34 -5.12 -17.65
CA ARG A 24 4.09 -4.31 -18.62
C ARG A 24 3.55 -4.56 -20.01
N THR A 25 3.43 -3.48 -20.79
CA THR A 25 2.99 -3.47 -22.18
C THR A 25 3.66 -2.29 -22.89
N GLU A 26 3.30 -2.03 -24.13
CA GLU A 26 3.72 -0.83 -24.85
C GLU A 26 3.18 0.43 -24.15
N PRO A 27 3.97 1.51 -24.06
CA PRO A 27 3.54 2.74 -23.39
C PRO A 27 2.28 3.38 -23.99
N SER A 28 2.05 3.20 -25.30
CA SER A 28 0.90 3.70 -26.04
C SER A 28 -0.37 2.85 -25.88
N ALA A 29 -0.24 1.62 -25.35
CA ALA A 29 -1.37 0.71 -25.26
C ALA A 29 -2.39 1.16 -24.21
N GLU A 30 -3.65 0.90 -24.49
CA GLU A 30 -4.73 1.11 -23.55
C GLU A 30 -5.01 -0.18 -22.77
N VAL A 31 -4.84 -0.13 -21.45
CA VAL A 31 -5.12 -1.26 -20.56
C VAL A 31 -6.44 -1.03 -19.84
N ARG A 32 -7.34 -2.02 -19.91
CA ARG A 32 -8.64 -1.97 -19.22
C ARG A 32 -8.91 -3.22 -18.37
N ILE A 33 -9.59 -3.00 -17.26
CA ILE A 33 -10.16 -4.04 -16.41
C ILE A 33 -11.61 -3.72 -16.10
N LYS A 34 -12.53 -4.66 -16.34
CA LYS A 34 -13.98 -4.43 -16.15
C LYS A 34 -14.45 -3.11 -16.78
N GLY A 35 -13.92 -2.78 -17.97
CA GLY A 35 -14.24 -1.54 -18.69
C GLY A 35 -13.51 -0.27 -18.20
N LYS A 36 -12.89 -0.28 -17.01
CA LYS A 36 -12.14 0.85 -16.48
C LYS A 36 -10.72 0.88 -17.05
N ARG A 37 -10.28 2.05 -17.52
CA ARG A 37 -8.91 2.27 -17.99
C ARG A 37 -7.94 2.35 -16.81
N LEU A 38 -6.79 1.68 -16.94
CA LEU A 38 -5.67 1.79 -16.03
C LEU A 38 -4.65 2.82 -16.55
N ILE A 39 -3.89 3.41 -15.64
CA ILE A 39 -2.76 4.28 -15.99
C ILE A 39 -1.61 3.38 -16.44
N VAL A 40 -1.13 3.60 -17.67
CA VAL A 40 0.09 3.02 -18.19
C VAL A 40 1.17 4.08 -18.13
N GLY A 41 2.27 3.78 -17.44
CA GLY A 41 3.40 4.70 -17.32
C GLY A 41 4.23 4.77 -18.60
N PRO A 42 5.15 5.73 -18.72
CA PRO A 42 5.95 5.98 -19.92
C PRO A 42 6.89 4.82 -20.30
N GLN A 43 7.10 3.87 -19.38
CA GLN A 43 7.89 2.65 -19.61
C GLN A 43 7.00 1.41 -19.88
N GLY A 44 5.69 1.61 -20.05
CA GLY A 44 4.70 0.56 -20.27
C GLY A 44 4.24 -0.16 -19.02
N TYR A 45 4.69 0.21 -17.84
CA TYR A 45 4.24 -0.39 -16.60
C TYR A 45 2.85 0.10 -16.20
N PHE A 46 2.05 -0.81 -15.66
CA PHE A 46 0.78 -0.51 -15.01
C PHE A 46 0.60 -1.38 -13.78
N VAL A 47 -0.24 -0.95 -12.86
CA VAL A 47 -0.52 -1.66 -11.62
C VAL A 47 -1.99 -2.00 -11.51
N LEU A 48 -2.26 -3.17 -10.93
CA LEU A 48 -3.61 -3.66 -10.66
C LEU A 48 -3.63 -4.23 -9.23
N PRO A 49 -4.19 -3.49 -8.26
CA PRO A 49 -4.36 -4.02 -6.92
C PRO A 49 -5.42 -5.11 -6.86
N VAL A 50 -5.16 -6.16 -6.11
CA VAL A 50 -6.14 -7.21 -5.82
C VAL A 50 -6.76 -6.93 -4.46
N PRO A 51 -8.05 -6.50 -4.38
CA PRO A 51 -8.71 -6.28 -3.11
C PRO A 51 -8.66 -7.53 -2.20
N ARG A 52 -8.61 -7.31 -0.88
CA ARG A 52 -8.63 -8.38 0.12
C ARG A 52 -9.82 -9.34 -0.06
N ASP A 53 -10.96 -8.83 -0.48
CA ASP A 53 -12.20 -9.59 -0.63
C ASP A 53 -12.54 -9.90 -2.11
N GLN A 54 -11.56 -9.80 -3.01
CA GLN A 54 -11.74 -10.13 -4.43
C GLN A 54 -12.04 -11.62 -4.61
N LYS A 55 -13.21 -11.94 -5.20
CA LYS A 55 -13.68 -13.33 -5.36
C LYS A 55 -13.61 -13.83 -6.80
N THR A 56 -13.61 -12.92 -7.76
CA THR A 56 -13.65 -13.27 -9.18
C THR A 56 -12.30 -13.01 -9.84
N ASP A 57 -11.98 -13.78 -10.85
CA ASP A 57 -10.79 -13.58 -11.68
C ASP A 57 -10.82 -12.21 -12.35
N PHE A 58 -9.65 -11.72 -12.71
CA PHE A 58 -9.53 -10.49 -13.50
C PHE A 58 -9.39 -10.83 -14.97
N GLN A 59 -10.21 -10.22 -15.79
CA GLN A 59 -10.03 -10.16 -17.23
C GLN A 59 -9.41 -8.80 -17.56
N VAL A 60 -8.16 -8.82 -18.01
CA VAL A 60 -7.42 -7.64 -18.45
C VAL A 60 -7.41 -7.61 -19.97
N SER A 61 -7.88 -6.52 -20.56
CA SER A 61 -7.78 -6.27 -21.99
C SER A 61 -6.73 -5.19 -22.25
N VAL A 62 -5.91 -5.41 -23.26
CA VAL A 62 -4.87 -4.49 -23.70
C VAL A 62 -5.06 -4.25 -25.19
N LYS A 63 -5.21 -3.00 -25.58
CA LYS A 63 -5.43 -2.58 -26.95
C LYS A 63 -4.28 -1.68 -27.41
N SER A 64 -3.64 -2.05 -28.50
CA SER A 64 -2.74 -1.20 -29.30
C SER A 64 -3.44 -0.72 -30.57
N GLU A 65 -2.74 -0.02 -31.42
CA GLU A 65 -3.24 0.35 -32.76
C GLU A 65 -3.46 -0.87 -33.65
N ALA A 66 -2.60 -1.91 -33.50
CA ALA A 66 -2.59 -3.08 -34.37
C ALA A 66 -3.53 -4.21 -33.88
N GLU A 67 -3.63 -4.43 -32.58
CA GLU A 67 -4.35 -5.59 -32.03
C GLU A 67 -4.92 -5.35 -30.64
N THR A 68 -5.80 -6.28 -30.23
CA THR A 68 -6.36 -6.35 -28.88
C THR A 68 -6.09 -7.73 -28.29
N LEU A 69 -5.42 -7.76 -27.13
CA LEU A 69 -5.19 -8.96 -26.35
C LEU A 69 -6.06 -8.98 -25.10
N SER A 70 -6.49 -10.18 -24.68
CA SER A 70 -7.16 -10.39 -23.40
C SER A 70 -6.43 -11.48 -22.62
N ARG A 71 -6.30 -11.28 -21.30
CA ARG A 71 -5.68 -12.24 -20.37
C ARG A 71 -6.55 -12.37 -19.12
N ILE A 72 -6.66 -13.60 -18.63
CA ILE A 72 -7.33 -13.88 -17.36
C ILE A 72 -6.26 -14.11 -16.31
N ILE A 73 -6.40 -13.43 -15.17
CA ILE A 73 -5.58 -13.62 -13.97
C ILE A 73 -6.48 -14.29 -12.94
N ARG A 74 -6.16 -15.54 -12.60
CA ARG A 74 -6.90 -16.29 -11.58
C ARG A 74 -6.60 -15.73 -10.20
N ILE A 75 -7.65 -15.44 -9.43
CA ILE A 75 -7.53 -14.93 -8.06
C ILE A 75 -7.62 -16.08 -7.06
N LEU A 76 -6.56 -16.24 -6.29
CA LEU A 76 -6.45 -17.25 -5.25
C LEU A 76 -6.94 -16.66 -3.92
N ALA A 77 -7.95 -17.31 -3.33
CA ALA A 77 -8.54 -16.90 -2.08
C ALA A 77 -7.59 -17.16 -0.89
N TYR A 78 -7.74 -16.35 0.15
CA TYR A 78 -7.04 -16.49 1.42
C TYR A 78 -8.03 -16.55 2.58
N THR A 79 -7.74 -17.35 3.61
CA THR A 79 -8.57 -17.43 4.82
C THR A 79 -8.09 -16.41 5.85
N TRP A 80 -8.89 -15.37 6.07
CA TRP A 80 -8.55 -14.28 6.98
C TRP A 80 -8.94 -14.61 8.43
N ARG A 81 -7.93 -14.63 9.31
CA ARG A 81 -8.12 -14.86 10.74
C ARG A 81 -8.72 -13.64 11.44
N THR A 82 -9.26 -13.83 12.64
CA THR A 82 -9.76 -12.74 13.50
C THR A 82 -8.80 -12.50 14.65
N GLN A 83 -8.40 -11.23 14.83
CA GLN A 83 -7.61 -10.75 15.96
C GLN A 83 -8.50 -10.00 16.93
N LYS A 84 -8.52 -10.44 18.19
CA LYS A 84 -9.25 -9.77 19.27
C LYS A 84 -8.25 -9.00 20.13
N ILE A 85 -8.37 -7.66 20.17
CA ILE A 85 -7.53 -6.77 20.98
C ILE A 85 -8.36 -6.22 22.13
N LYS A 86 -7.88 -6.41 23.36
CA LYS A 86 -8.52 -5.94 24.60
C LYS A 86 -7.64 -4.89 25.30
N GLY A 87 -8.24 -4.14 26.24
CA GLY A 87 -7.49 -3.17 27.05
C GLY A 87 -7.16 -1.85 26.35
N LEU A 88 -7.74 -1.58 25.18
CA LEU A 88 -7.60 -0.27 24.56
C LEU A 88 -8.40 0.79 25.31
N PRO A 89 -7.87 2.01 25.52
CA PRO A 89 -8.63 3.13 26.05
C PRO A 89 -9.88 3.38 25.20
N GLN A 90 -11.03 3.60 25.85
CA GLN A 90 -12.33 3.70 25.17
C GLN A 90 -12.37 4.80 24.10
N LYS A 91 -11.66 5.91 24.31
CA LYS A 91 -11.53 7.01 23.32
C LYS A 91 -10.97 6.56 21.98
N TYR A 92 -10.17 5.49 21.93
CA TYR A 92 -9.61 4.94 20.69
C TYR A 92 -10.49 3.85 20.05
N VAL A 93 -11.43 3.29 20.85
CA VAL A 93 -12.39 2.31 20.32
C VAL A 93 -13.64 3.01 19.82
N THR A 94 -14.16 3.97 20.61
CA THR A 94 -15.31 4.79 20.26
C THR A 94 -14.96 6.24 20.57
N PRO A 95 -14.34 6.98 19.63
CA PRO A 95 -13.98 8.37 19.87
C PRO A 95 -15.20 9.22 20.22
N PRO A 96 -15.12 10.15 21.18
CA PRO A 96 -16.11 11.19 21.39
C PRO A 96 -16.38 12.02 20.13
N SER A 97 -17.54 12.67 20.02
CA SER A 97 -17.98 13.37 18.80
C SER A 97 -16.97 14.39 18.25
N GLU A 98 -16.33 15.14 19.14
CA GLU A 98 -15.30 16.12 18.77
C GLU A 98 -14.07 15.44 18.14
N GLN A 99 -13.63 14.30 18.73
CA GLN A 99 -12.50 13.54 18.21
C GLN A 99 -12.85 12.77 16.93
N GLN A 100 -14.13 12.44 16.70
CA GLN A 100 -14.58 11.86 15.44
C GLN A 100 -14.34 12.79 14.25
N LYS A 101 -14.58 14.11 14.42
CA LYS A 101 -14.26 15.10 13.38
C LYS A 101 -12.78 15.09 13.02
N ARG A 102 -11.93 14.97 14.04
CA ARG A 102 -10.47 14.87 13.85
C ARG A 102 -10.10 13.59 13.10
N VAL A 103 -10.65 12.44 13.47
CA VAL A 103 -10.45 11.16 12.75
C VAL A 103 -10.85 11.28 11.28
N VAL A 104 -11.98 11.93 10.98
CA VAL A 104 -12.43 12.15 9.60
C VAL A 104 -11.45 13.04 8.84
N SER A 105 -11.00 14.14 9.46
CA SER A 105 -10.00 15.04 8.86
C SER A 105 -8.68 14.33 8.59
N ASP A 106 -8.16 13.57 9.55
CA ASP A 106 -6.91 12.80 9.42
C ASP A 106 -7.00 11.76 8.29
N ASN A 107 -8.12 11.01 8.24
CA ASN A 107 -8.36 10.05 7.16
C ASN A 107 -8.42 10.74 5.78
N ARG A 108 -8.98 11.95 5.70
CA ARG A 108 -9.05 12.70 4.45
C ARG A 108 -7.67 13.09 3.94
N LYS A 109 -6.73 13.47 4.82
CA LYS A 109 -5.33 13.73 4.44
C LYS A 109 -4.71 12.51 3.78
N VAL A 110 -4.90 11.32 4.37
CA VAL A 110 -4.41 10.04 3.83
C VAL A 110 -5.08 9.72 2.47
N GLN A 111 -6.40 9.90 2.37
CA GLN A 111 -7.14 9.67 1.13
C GLN A 111 -6.67 10.59 0.01
N ASN A 112 -6.47 11.87 0.28
CA ASN A 112 -5.98 12.83 -0.71
C ASN A 112 -4.63 12.42 -1.30
N VAL A 113 -3.70 11.92 -0.48
CA VAL A 113 -2.41 11.39 -0.98
C VAL A 113 -2.62 10.18 -1.89
N ARG A 114 -3.57 9.31 -1.56
CA ARG A 114 -3.87 8.10 -2.33
C ARG A 114 -4.65 8.35 -3.62
N ASP A 115 -5.40 9.45 -3.69
CA ASP A 115 -6.18 9.82 -4.88
C ASP A 115 -5.36 10.66 -5.88
N ASP A 116 -4.33 11.35 -5.38
CA ASP A 116 -3.42 12.13 -6.20
C ASP A 116 -2.23 11.27 -6.68
N HIS A 117 -2.16 11.00 -7.98
CA HIS A 117 -1.15 10.14 -8.60
C HIS A 117 -0.24 10.91 -9.57
N PRO A 118 0.58 11.87 -9.08
CA PRO A 118 1.37 12.74 -9.93
C PRO A 118 2.55 12.03 -10.62
N TYR A 119 2.93 10.84 -10.15
CA TYR A 119 4.12 10.15 -10.63
C TYR A 119 3.76 8.89 -11.42
N PRO A 120 3.80 8.94 -12.77
CA PRO A 120 3.48 7.79 -13.62
C PRO A 120 4.61 6.76 -13.73
N VAL A 121 5.77 7.01 -13.10
CA VAL A 121 6.93 6.11 -13.11
C VAL A 121 6.96 5.29 -11.82
N PRO A 122 6.98 3.95 -11.88
CA PRO A 122 7.05 3.11 -10.70
C PRO A 122 8.49 3.03 -10.17
N PHE A 123 8.81 3.75 -9.11
CA PHE A 123 10.16 3.78 -8.52
C PHE A 123 10.60 2.44 -7.93
N PHE A 124 9.65 1.58 -7.58
CA PHE A 124 9.87 0.29 -6.93
C PHE A 124 10.22 -0.86 -7.89
N VAL A 125 9.97 -0.74 -9.19
CA VAL A 125 10.07 -1.88 -10.13
C VAL A 125 11.49 -2.44 -10.21
N ARG A 126 12.52 -1.61 -10.16
CA ARG A 126 13.91 -2.05 -10.33
C ARG A 126 14.46 -2.84 -9.14
N LYS A 127 14.09 -2.47 -7.91
CA LYS A 127 14.66 -3.02 -6.67
C LYS A 127 13.65 -3.79 -5.83
N GLY A 128 12.34 -3.68 -6.14
CA GLY A 128 11.28 -4.21 -5.28
C GLY A 128 11.14 -3.46 -3.97
N PHE A 129 10.54 -4.12 -2.97
CA PHE A 129 10.39 -3.59 -1.62
C PHE A 129 11.27 -4.36 -0.63
N ILE A 130 11.80 -3.64 0.37
CA ILE A 130 12.43 -4.24 1.55
C ILE A 130 11.56 -4.03 2.78
N LYS A 131 11.79 -4.80 3.83
CA LYS A 131 11.16 -4.63 5.13
C LYS A 131 11.68 -3.34 5.78
N PRO A 132 10.80 -2.40 6.20
CA PRO A 132 11.22 -1.07 6.65
C PRO A 132 11.87 -1.04 8.05
N ALA A 133 11.68 -2.08 8.86
CA ALA A 133 12.30 -2.17 10.18
C ALA A 133 12.63 -3.62 10.53
N ASN A 134 13.71 -3.84 11.27
CA ASN A 134 14.00 -5.13 11.87
C ASN A 134 13.01 -5.38 13.01
N GLY A 135 12.57 -6.63 13.16
CA GLY A 135 11.59 -7.02 14.17
C GLY A 135 10.69 -8.15 13.69
N THR A 136 9.89 -8.70 14.58
CA THR A 136 8.92 -9.75 14.27
C THR A 136 7.61 -9.14 13.78
N VAL A 137 7.01 -9.71 12.73
CA VAL A 137 5.64 -9.34 12.31
C VAL A 137 4.67 -9.87 13.36
N SER A 138 4.20 -9.00 14.22
CA SER A 138 3.29 -9.31 15.33
C SER A 138 1.82 -9.36 14.92
N SER A 139 1.46 -8.64 13.84
CA SER A 139 0.11 -8.61 13.30
C SER A 139 0.17 -8.53 11.76
N PRO A 140 -0.20 -9.57 11.02
CA PRO A 140 -0.18 -9.55 9.56
C PRO A 140 -1.35 -8.76 8.97
N PHE A 141 -1.25 -8.46 7.67
CA PHE A 141 -2.30 -7.88 6.85
C PHE A 141 -3.56 -8.76 6.82
N GLY A 142 -4.69 -8.12 6.64
CA GLY A 142 -5.97 -8.78 6.33
C GLY A 142 -6.73 -9.35 7.53
N LEU A 143 -6.17 -9.33 8.75
CA LEU A 143 -6.87 -9.80 9.94
C LEU A 143 -8.17 -9.03 10.19
N ASN A 144 -9.27 -9.75 10.40
CA ASN A 144 -10.48 -9.15 10.94
C ASN A 144 -10.21 -8.66 12.36
N ARG A 145 -10.50 -7.40 12.67
CA ARG A 145 -10.22 -6.81 13.99
C ARG A 145 -11.47 -6.67 14.85
N VAL A 146 -11.35 -7.10 16.10
CA VAL A 146 -12.35 -6.86 17.16
C VAL A 146 -11.64 -6.13 18.29
N LEU A 147 -11.98 -4.85 18.50
CA LEU A 147 -11.37 -3.99 19.52
C LEU A 147 -12.33 -3.85 20.72
N ASN A 148 -11.92 -4.31 21.89
CA ASN A 148 -12.76 -4.34 23.10
C ASN A 148 -14.17 -4.90 22.82
N GLY A 149 -14.28 -6.00 22.06
CA GLY A 149 -15.53 -6.62 21.68
C GLY A 149 -16.27 -6.01 20.50
N LYS A 150 -15.85 -4.84 19.98
CA LYS A 150 -16.49 -4.18 18.83
C LYS A 150 -15.80 -4.52 17.52
N PRO A 151 -16.50 -5.07 16.50
CA PRO A 151 -15.93 -5.29 15.17
C PRO A 151 -15.42 -3.98 14.55
N ARG A 152 -14.33 -4.07 13.82
CA ARG A 152 -13.69 -2.97 13.07
C ARG A 152 -13.32 -3.42 11.68
N SER A 153 -12.91 -2.46 10.85
CA SER A 153 -12.28 -2.76 9.55
C SER A 153 -11.06 -3.68 9.75
N PHE A 154 -10.73 -4.44 8.74
CA PHE A 154 -9.57 -5.33 8.77
C PHE A 154 -8.24 -4.57 8.93
N HIS A 155 -7.18 -5.28 9.29
CA HIS A 155 -5.83 -4.73 9.38
C HIS A 155 -5.27 -4.44 7.99
N SER A 156 -5.11 -3.17 7.64
CA SER A 156 -4.74 -2.70 6.30
C SER A 156 -3.24 -2.63 6.04
N GLY A 157 -2.42 -3.23 6.89
CA GLY A 157 -0.97 -3.28 6.79
C GLY A 157 -0.42 -4.41 7.66
N ILE A 158 0.84 -4.30 8.06
CA ILE A 158 1.48 -5.20 9.02
C ILE A 158 1.98 -4.39 10.22
N ASP A 159 1.96 -5.02 11.40
CA ASP A 159 2.59 -4.46 12.58
C ASP A 159 3.92 -5.20 12.84
N ILE A 160 5.04 -4.44 12.92
CA ILE A 160 6.37 -4.95 13.19
C ILE A 160 6.74 -4.55 14.61
N ALA A 161 6.82 -5.54 15.52
CA ALA A 161 7.27 -5.31 16.88
C ALA A 161 8.77 -4.94 16.88
N ALA A 162 9.08 -3.77 17.42
CA ALA A 162 10.43 -3.25 17.55
C ALA A 162 10.51 -2.27 18.74
N PRO A 163 11.69 -2.10 19.36
CA PRO A 163 11.85 -1.15 20.47
C PRO A 163 11.51 0.29 20.09
N LEU A 164 11.14 1.10 21.09
CA LEU A 164 10.98 2.54 20.92
C LEU A 164 12.29 3.15 20.39
N GLY A 165 12.17 4.05 19.40
CA GLY A 165 13.32 4.69 18.76
C GLY A 165 14.07 3.83 17.74
N HIS A 166 13.65 2.56 17.51
CA HIS A 166 14.28 1.70 16.49
C HIS A 166 14.17 2.34 15.09
N PRO A 167 15.22 2.27 14.25
CA PRO A 167 15.22 2.92 12.95
C PRO A 167 14.16 2.32 12.00
N VAL A 168 13.52 3.21 11.24
CA VAL A 168 12.59 2.88 10.13
C VAL A 168 13.21 3.36 8.84
N HIS A 169 13.42 2.45 7.90
CA HIS A 169 14.03 2.71 6.61
C HIS A 169 12.99 2.72 5.48
N CYS A 170 13.26 3.49 4.45
CA CYS A 170 12.42 3.56 3.26
C CYS A 170 12.36 2.18 2.57
N PRO A 171 11.16 1.59 2.32
CA PRO A 171 11.07 0.26 1.77
C PRO A 171 11.32 0.19 0.25
N ALA A 172 11.14 1.27 -0.48
CA ALA A 172 11.42 1.44 -1.90
C ALA A 172 11.63 2.92 -2.20
N ASP A 173 12.33 3.24 -3.28
CA ASP A 173 12.51 4.63 -3.71
C ASP A 173 11.14 5.33 -3.82
N GLY A 174 11.06 6.63 -3.53
CA GLY A 174 9.79 7.36 -3.59
C GLY A 174 9.89 8.82 -3.15
N ILE A 175 8.75 9.48 -3.11
CA ILE A 175 8.63 10.88 -2.71
C ILE A 175 7.71 10.98 -1.49
N VAL A 176 8.17 11.69 -0.47
CA VAL A 176 7.37 11.94 0.75
C VAL A 176 6.20 12.86 0.41
N ARG A 177 4.97 12.38 0.67
CA ARG A 177 3.74 13.12 0.35
C ARG A 177 3.01 13.67 1.57
N LEU A 178 3.26 13.09 2.73
CA LEU A 178 2.63 13.51 3.98
C LEU A 178 3.56 13.27 5.16
N VAL A 179 3.73 14.30 5.96
CA VAL A 179 4.30 14.24 7.31
C VAL A 179 3.30 14.89 8.25
N ASP A 180 2.81 14.16 9.24
CA ASP A 180 1.89 14.67 10.26
C ASP A 180 2.35 14.23 11.65
N SER A 181 2.49 15.19 12.55
CA SER A 181 3.05 14.95 13.90
C SER A 181 2.03 14.47 14.92
N ASP A 182 0.71 14.53 14.62
CA ASP A 182 -0.31 14.32 15.66
C ASP A 182 -1.68 13.91 15.12
N MET A 183 -1.75 12.86 14.27
CA MET A 183 -3.04 12.28 13.91
C MET A 183 -3.65 11.49 15.08
N PHE A 184 -4.94 11.65 15.33
CA PHE A 184 -5.59 11.13 16.54
C PHE A 184 -5.44 9.61 16.74
N LEU A 185 -5.71 8.81 15.70
CA LEU A 185 -5.57 7.35 15.77
C LEU A 185 -4.22 6.85 15.28
N MET A 186 -3.64 7.52 14.30
CA MET A 186 -2.41 7.09 13.65
C MET A 186 -1.15 7.60 14.36
N GLY A 187 -1.26 8.67 15.16
CA GLY A 187 -0.13 9.31 15.80
C GLY A 187 0.78 10.00 14.77
N LYS A 188 2.06 10.05 15.02
CA LYS A 188 3.02 10.57 14.05
C LYS A 188 3.02 9.67 12.82
N THR A 189 2.79 10.27 11.67
CA THR A 189 2.46 9.60 10.40
C THR A 189 3.34 10.12 9.28
N LEU A 190 3.86 9.20 8.47
CA LEU A 190 4.61 9.48 7.25
C LEU A 190 3.98 8.70 6.09
N MET A 191 3.85 9.34 4.91
CA MET A 191 3.47 8.64 3.67
C MET A 191 4.44 8.93 2.55
N ILE A 192 4.74 7.88 1.77
CA ILE A 192 5.64 7.92 0.61
C ILE A 192 4.87 7.41 -0.61
N ASP A 193 4.96 8.14 -1.72
CA ASP A 193 4.48 7.73 -3.04
C ASP A 193 5.62 7.05 -3.79
N HIS A 194 5.40 5.82 -4.24
CA HIS A 194 6.35 5.00 -4.98
C HIS A 194 6.07 5.00 -6.50
N GLY A 195 5.16 5.85 -6.96
CA GLY A 195 4.72 5.97 -8.35
C GLY A 195 3.59 5.01 -8.72
N LEU A 196 2.90 5.31 -9.82
CA LEU A 196 1.70 4.61 -10.32
C LEU A 196 0.60 4.44 -9.25
N GLY A 197 0.49 5.39 -8.32
CA GLY A 197 -0.49 5.35 -7.23
C GLY A 197 -0.18 4.34 -6.12
N VAL A 198 1.03 3.76 -6.10
CA VAL A 198 1.47 2.89 -5.00
C VAL A 198 2.06 3.73 -3.88
N THR A 199 1.47 3.65 -2.68
CA THR A 199 1.90 4.44 -1.52
C THR A 199 2.19 3.55 -0.33
N SER A 200 3.21 3.93 0.47
CA SER A 200 3.44 3.41 1.83
C SER A 200 2.97 4.40 2.88
N ILE A 201 2.41 3.89 3.97
CA ILE A 201 2.09 4.66 5.17
C ILE A 201 2.77 4.02 6.39
N PHE A 202 3.40 4.86 7.21
CA PHE A 202 4.08 4.51 8.45
C PHE A 202 3.41 5.28 9.59
N ILE A 203 2.90 4.59 10.60
CA ILE A 203 2.19 5.22 11.71
C ILE A 203 2.71 4.75 13.05
N HIS A 204 2.25 5.40 14.13
CA HIS A 204 2.69 5.21 15.50
C HIS A 204 4.15 5.61 15.74
N LEU A 205 4.72 6.45 14.88
CA LEU A 205 6.13 6.84 14.92
C LEU A 205 6.48 7.66 16.18
N ASP A 206 7.74 7.59 16.58
CA ASP A 206 8.32 8.44 17.64
C ASP A 206 8.94 9.71 17.06
N ALA A 207 9.69 9.56 15.96
CA ALA A 207 10.30 10.67 15.24
C ALA A 207 10.22 10.43 13.74
N ILE A 208 10.14 11.52 12.97
CA ILE A 208 10.20 11.54 11.51
C ILE A 208 11.39 12.39 11.11
N THR A 209 12.27 11.87 10.26
CA THR A 209 13.49 12.55 9.80
C THR A 209 13.36 13.11 8.39
N ALA A 210 12.37 12.66 7.62
CA ALA A 210 12.09 13.11 6.27
C ALA A 210 11.02 14.22 6.26
N ASN A 211 11.03 15.08 5.25
CA ASN A 211 10.07 16.17 5.06
C ASN A 211 9.20 15.92 3.84
N THR A 212 8.01 16.52 3.82
CA THR A 212 7.14 16.49 2.62
C THR A 212 7.86 17.11 1.42
N GLY A 213 7.89 16.38 0.31
CA GLY A 213 8.60 16.73 -0.91
C GLY A 213 9.96 16.04 -1.07
N ASP A 214 10.53 15.47 -0.01
CA ASP A 214 11.82 14.79 -0.09
C ASP A 214 11.76 13.57 -1.02
N LEU A 215 12.76 13.44 -1.89
CA LEU A 215 13.06 12.21 -2.61
C LEU A 215 13.84 11.28 -1.70
N VAL A 216 13.27 10.14 -1.33
CA VAL A 216 13.88 9.16 -0.43
C VAL A 216 14.22 7.87 -1.17
N ARG A 217 15.35 7.28 -0.83
CA ARG A 217 15.86 6.05 -1.47
C ARG A 217 15.59 4.83 -0.61
N GLN A 218 15.47 3.68 -1.24
CA GLN A 218 15.38 2.41 -0.53
C GLN A 218 16.55 2.24 0.46
N GLY A 219 16.21 1.90 1.72
CA GLY A 219 17.18 1.75 2.80
C GLY A 219 17.55 3.03 3.54
N GLU A 220 17.10 4.20 3.08
CA GLU A 220 17.32 5.49 3.77
C GLU A 220 16.54 5.56 5.09
N LEU A 221 17.15 6.15 6.13
CA LEU A 221 16.48 6.37 7.42
C LEU A 221 15.43 7.48 7.27
N ILE A 222 14.16 7.15 7.49
CA ILE A 222 13.03 8.07 7.32
C ILE A 222 12.30 8.41 8.61
N ALA A 223 12.38 7.52 9.62
CA ALA A 223 11.65 7.68 10.88
C ALA A 223 12.21 6.76 11.98
N ARG A 224 11.60 6.84 13.16
CA ARG A 224 11.85 5.94 14.29
C ARG A 224 10.55 5.36 14.82
N VAL A 225 10.60 4.08 15.22
CA VAL A 225 9.47 3.34 15.81
C VAL A 225 9.01 4.01 17.10
N GLY A 226 7.71 4.15 17.27
CA GLY A 226 7.08 4.76 18.43
C GLY A 226 5.91 3.95 18.98
N LYS A 227 5.06 4.65 19.75
CA LYS A 227 3.77 4.17 20.25
C LYS A 227 2.72 5.29 20.28
N THR A 228 2.82 6.26 19.38
CA THR A 228 1.89 7.38 19.31
C THR A 228 0.52 6.96 18.74
N GLY A 229 -0.52 7.72 19.02
CA GLY A 229 -1.88 7.39 18.57
C GLY A 229 -2.48 6.16 19.28
N ARG A 230 -3.16 5.30 18.50
CA ARG A 230 -3.82 4.09 19.00
C ARG A 230 -2.87 2.89 19.00
N ALA A 231 -1.90 2.87 19.87
CA ALA A 231 -0.95 1.78 20.03
C ALA A 231 -0.98 1.21 21.45
N THR A 232 -0.89 -0.12 21.60
CA THR A 232 -0.80 -0.80 22.91
C THR A 232 0.63 -0.91 23.42
N GLY A 233 1.62 -0.83 22.55
CA GLY A 233 3.04 -0.89 22.85
C GLY A 233 3.87 -0.42 21.65
N PRO A 234 5.20 -0.32 21.78
CA PRO A 234 6.06 0.10 20.70
C PRO A 234 5.98 -0.87 19.51
N HIS A 235 5.68 -0.38 18.33
CA HIS A 235 5.68 -1.11 17.07
C HIS A 235 5.61 -0.14 15.89
N LEU A 236 6.05 -0.59 14.73
CA LEU A 236 5.79 0.07 13.46
C LEU A 236 4.57 -0.55 12.82
N HIS A 237 3.55 0.24 12.52
CA HIS A 237 2.56 -0.17 11.51
C HIS A 237 3.02 0.31 10.14
N TRP A 238 3.16 -0.60 9.20
CA TRP A 238 3.47 -0.32 7.79
C TRP A 238 2.35 -0.84 6.90
N GLY A 239 1.67 0.07 6.21
CA GLY A 239 0.67 -0.23 5.19
C GLY A 239 1.17 0.13 3.80
N VAL A 240 0.76 -0.64 2.79
CA VAL A 240 0.94 -0.30 1.37
C VAL A 240 -0.42 -0.32 0.71
N SER A 241 -0.65 0.61 -0.23
CA SER A 241 -1.87 0.63 -1.04
C SER A 241 -1.57 1.03 -2.48
N ALA A 242 -2.45 0.62 -3.40
CA ALA A 242 -2.50 1.19 -4.75
C ALA A 242 -3.85 1.90 -4.91
N GLY A 243 -3.81 3.23 -5.06
CA GLY A 243 -4.97 4.06 -4.83
C GLY A 243 -5.54 3.80 -3.43
N GLN A 244 -6.86 3.67 -3.33
CA GLN A 244 -7.55 3.39 -2.06
C GLN A 244 -7.53 1.91 -1.63
N ILE A 245 -6.92 1.00 -2.42
CA ILE A 245 -6.95 -0.44 -2.15
C ILE A 245 -5.72 -0.88 -1.35
N PRO A 246 -5.89 -1.31 -0.07
CA PRO A 246 -4.80 -1.81 0.74
C PRO A 246 -4.26 -3.14 0.21
N LEU A 247 -2.95 -3.31 0.31
CA LEU A 247 -2.19 -4.47 -0.14
C LEU A 247 -1.46 -5.14 1.02
N ASP A 248 -1.13 -6.42 0.87
CA ASP A 248 -0.29 -7.14 1.82
C ASP A 248 1.19 -6.78 1.62
N PRO A 249 1.82 -6.01 2.53
CA PRO A 249 3.20 -5.59 2.38
C PRO A 249 4.20 -6.76 2.30
N LEU A 250 3.91 -7.90 2.96
CA LEU A 250 4.78 -9.07 2.94
C LEU A 250 4.90 -9.69 1.54
N ARG A 251 3.88 -9.53 0.71
CA ARG A 251 3.87 -10.03 -0.67
C ARG A 251 4.66 -9.15 -1.63
N LEU A 252 5.02 -7.94 -1.23
CA LEU A 252 5.84 -7.01 -2.01
C LEU A 252 7.33 -7.17 -1.72
N ILE A 253 7.68 -7.67 -0.51
CA ILE A 253 9.07 -7.85 -0.10
C ILE A 253 9.74 -8.90 -0.96
N LYS A 254 10.93 -8.57 -1.51
CA LYS A 254 11.74 -9.43 -2.38
C LYS A 254 11.03 -9.92 -3.65
N ARG A 255 9.90 -9.31 -4.01
CA ARG A 255 9.23 -9.61 -5.28
C ARG A 255 9.99 -8.96 -6.42
N GLN A 256 10.28 -9.76 -7.46
CA GLN A 256 10.73 -9.25 -8.74
C GLN A 256 9.51 -8.86 -9.58
N PHE A 257 9.60 -7.71 -10.23
CA PHE A 257 8.57 -7.21 -11.13
C PHE A 257 9.05 -7.37 -12.58
N PRO A 258 8.14 -7.44 -13.59
CA PRO A 258 8.48 -7.66 -14.99
C PRO A 258 9.33 -6.56 -15.61
#